data_ac7f288c74057d4181b8fade728e57d6
#
_entry.id   ac7f288c74057d4181b8fade728e57d6
#
_cell.length_a   1.000
_cell.length_b   1.000
_cell.length_c   1.000
_cell.angle_alpha   90.00
_cell.angle_beta   90.00
_cell.angle_gamma   90.00
#
_symmetry.space_group_name_H-M   'P 1'
#
loop_
_entity.id
_entity.type
_entity.pdbx_description
1 polymer ?
#
loop_
_entity_poly.entity_id
_entity_poly.type
_entity_poly.pdbx_seq_one_letter_code
_entity_poly.pdbx_strand_id
1 'polypeptide(L)'
;MISQNFKWIPGGPIQRFFESKVQSEFLASSFTGAGEFRIFVTGMISRTANTEIIKKIQHLAQEMNDMNIESESLPLEQRFGTSLMMAIRPWEISVFEELRRSQDTRAFA
;
A
#
# COMPACT_ATOMS: atom_id res chain seq x y z
N MET A 1 -16.83 5.22 -16.04
CA MET A 1 -15.67 5.14 -15.18
C MET A 1 -14.84 6.39 -15.24
N ILE A 2 -14.64 7.00 -14.14
CA ILE A 2 -14.00 8.30 -14.10
C ILE A 2 -12.57 8.23 -13.57
N SER A 3 -12.21 7.11 -12.99
CA SER A 3 -10.95 7.02 -12.26
C SER A 3 -9.72 7.17 -13.12
N GLN A 4 -9.80 6.84 -14.39
CA GLN A 4 -8.62 6.87 -15.26
C GLN A 4 -8.13 8.29 -15.54
N ASN A 5 -9.05 9.25 -15.52
CA ASN A 5 -8.69 10.64 -15.77
C ASN A 5 -8.57 11.44 -14.48
N PHE A 6 -8.71 10.76 -13.39
CA PHE A 6 -8.66 11.38 -12.08
C PHE A 6 -7.22 11.72 -11.73
N LYS A 7 -6.98 12.98 -11.43
CA LYS A 7 -5.66 13.41 -11.00
C LYS A 7 -5.60 13.48 -9.49
N TRP A 8 -4.61 12.83 -8.94
CA TRP A 8 -4.39 12.82 -7.51
C TRP A 8 -3.61 14.06 -7.12
N ILE A 9 -4.20 14.91 -6.29
CA ILE A 9 -3.56 16.13 -5.84
C ILE A 9 -3.19 15.96 -4.37
N PRO A 10 -1.89 15.89 -4.04
CA PRO A 10 -1.47 15.68 -2.66
C PRO A 10 -2.04 16.78 -1.75
N GLY A 11 -2.65 16.36 -0.65
CA GLY A 11 -3.24 17.28 0.31
C GLY A 11 -4.54 17.91 -0.14
N GLY A 12 -5.03 17.60 -1.35
CA GLY A 12 -6.26 18.15 -1.84
C GLY A 12 -7.50 17.49 -1.24
N PRO A 13 -8.70 18.04 -1.54
CA PRO A 13 -9.94 17.50 -0.97
C PRO A 13 -10.20 16.05 -1.32
N ILE A 14 -9.83 15.63 -2.52
CA ILE A 14 -10.06 14.26 -2.97
C ILE A 14 -9.17 13.29 -2.22
N GLN A 15 -7.92 13.67 -2.00
CA GLN A 15 -7.00 12.83 -1.23
C GLN A 15 -7.48 12.69 0.21
N ARG A 16 -7.96 13.78 0.81
CA ARG A 16 -8.49 13.73 2.17
C ARG A 16 -9.72 12.84 2.25
N PHE A 17 -10.59 12.92 1.26
CA PHE A 17 -11.75 12.04 1.20
C PHE A 17 -11.33 10.58 1.14
N PHE A 18 -10.36 10.27 0.27
CA PHE A 18 -9.85 8.91 0.15
C PHE A 18 -9.33 8.42 1.49
N GLU A 19 -8.48 9.21 2.14
CA GLU A 19 -7.86 8.79 3.39
C GLU A 19 -8.86 8.60 4.51
N SER A 20 -9.88 9.47 4.59
CA SER A 20 -10.82 9.43 5.70
C SER A 20 -11.97 8.46 5.50
N LYS A 21 -12.31 8.13 4.26
CA LYS A 21 -13.47 7.29 3.96
C LYS A 21 -13.11 6.02 3.21
N VAL A 22 -12.50 6.19 2.04
CA VAL A 22 -12.26 5.06 1.16
C VAL A 22 -11.22 4.13 1.75
N GLN A 23 -10.13 4.70 2.26
CA GLN A 23 -9.06 3.90 2.83
C GLN A 23 -9.52 3.16 4.08
N SER A 24 -10.28 3.83 4.95
CA SER A 24 -10.83 3.20 6.14
C SER A 24 -11.75 2.04 5.79
N GLU A 25 -12.62 2.24 4.81
CA GLU A 25 -13.52 1.19 4.37
C GLU A 25 -12.75 0.02 3.78
N PHE A 26 -11.75 0.31 2.95
CA PHE A 26 -10.94 -0.73 2.35
C PHE A 26 -10.24 -1.57 3.41
N LEU A 27 -9.70 -0.92 4.44
CA LEU A 27 -8.95 -1.61 5.49
C LEU A 27 -9.82 -2.31 6.53
N ALA A 28 -11.13 -2.10 6.49
CA ALA A 28 -12.05 -2.73 7.43
C ALA A 28 -12.36 -4.16 7.00
N SER A 29 -11.34 -5.00 6.97
CA SER A 29 -11.44 -6.39 6.54
C SER A 29 -10.31 -7.17 7.18
N SER A 30 -10.50 -8.48 7.34
CA SER A 30 -9.42 -9.36 7.78
C SER A 30 -8.53 -9.81 6.64
N PHE A 31 -8.95 -9.57 5.39
CA PHE A 31 -8.21 -9.96 4.18
C PHE A 31 -7.90 -11.45 4.12
N THR A 32 -8.82 -12.26 4.58
CA THR A 32 -8.64 -13.72 4.60
C THR A 32 -9.57 -14.44 3.64
N GLY A 33 -10.41 -13.70 2.91
CA GLY A 33 -11.31 -14.29 1.93
C GLY A 33 -10.62 -14.64 0.63
N ALA A 34 -11.36 -15.29 -0.26
CA ALA A 34 -10.83 -15.63 -1.58
C ALA A 34 -10.51 -14.36 -2.35
N GLY A 35 -9.33 -14.32 -2.96
CA GLY A 35 -8.90 -13.15 -3.72
C GLY A 35 -8.39 -12.01 -2.85
N GLU A 36 -8.34 -12.18 -1.54
CA GLU A 36 -7.86 -11.15 -0.63
C GLU A 36 -6.47 -11.50 -0.11
N PHE A 37 -5.68 -10.46 0.11
CA PHE A 37 -4.34 -10.66 0.64
C PHE A 37 -3.85 -9.36 1.27
N ARG A 38 -3.17 -9.50 2.39
CA ARG A 38 -2.57 -8.36 3.07
C ARG A 38 -1.21 -8.78 3.61
N ILE A 39 -0.24 -7.91 3.47
CA ILE A 39 1.09 -8.17 3.99
C ILE A 39 1.62 -6.90 4.66
N PHE A 40 2.34 -7.09 5.75
CA PHE A 40 3.06 -6.02 6.42
C PHE A 40 4.48 -6.53 6.66
N VAL A 41 5.46 -5.79 6.18
CA VAL A 41 6.87 -6.13 6.34
C VAL A 41 7.58 -4.92 6.90
N THR A 42 8.42 -5.14 7.89
CA THR A 42 9.21 -4.08 8.47
C THR A 42 10.66 -4.50 8.55
N GLY A 43 11.55 -3.51 8.51
CA GLY A 43 12.99 -3.78 8.56
C GLY A 43 13.75 -2.48 8.45
N MET A 44 15.07 -2.58 8.53
CA MET A 44 15.94 -1.42 8.39
C MET A 44 16.67 -1.55 7.06
N ILE A 45 16.38 -0.65 6.13
CA ILE A 45 16.94 -0.73 4.78
C ILE A 45 17.64 0.56 4.42
N SER A 46 18.50 0.49 3.42
CA SER A 46 19.22 1.66 2.93
C SER A 46 18.32 2.53 2.06
N ARG A 47 18.78 3.76 1.79
CA ARG A 47 18.07 4.65 0.87
C ARG A 47 17.95 4.03 -0.52
N THR A 48 19.01 3.36 -0.96
CA THR A 48 18.99 2.71 -2.27
C THR A 48 17.94 1.61 -2.30
N ALA A 49 17.88 0.79 -1.26
CA ALA A 49 16.88 -0.26 -1.19
C ALA A 49 15.47 0.31 -1.14
N ASN A 50 15.28 1.40 -0.40
CA ASN A 50 13.98 2.07 -0.32
C ASN A 50 13.54 2.54 -1.71
N THR A 51 14.46 3.17 -2.46
CA THR A 51 14.17 3.63 -3.81
C THR A 51 13.80 2.47 -4.73
N GLU A 52 14.50 1.35 -4.60
CA GLU A 52 14.20 0.17 -5.40
C GLU A 52 12.80 -0.38 -5.10
N ILE A 53 12.43 -0.42 -3.84
CA ILE A 53 11.10 -0.90 -3.46
C ILE A 53 10.01 0.02 -4.02
N ILE A 54 10.22 1.33 -3.95
CA ILE A 54 9.25 2.28 -4.49
C ILE A 54 9.07 2.05 -5.99
N LYS A 55 10.16 1.81 -6.71
CA LYS A 55 10.07 1.52 -8.15
C LYS A 55 9.25 0.26 -8.41
N LYS A 56 9.44 -0.77 -7.60
CA LYS A 56 8.69 -2.01 -7.74
C LYS A 56 7.21 -1.82 -7.46
N ILE A 57 6.89 -0.99 -6.47
CA ILE A 57 5.50 -0.64 -6.15
C ILE A 57 4.87 0.08 -7.34
N GLN A 58 5.57 1.05 -7.91
CA GLN A 58 5.08 1.78 -9.07
C GLN A 58 4.88 0.85 -10.26
N HIS A 59 5.79 -0.08 -10.45
CA HIS A 59 5.68 -1.04 -11.54
C HIS A 59 4.47 -1.97 -11.36
N LEU A 60 4.25 -2.43 -10.14
CA LEU A 60 3.10 -3.29 -9.87
C LEU A 60 1.78 -2.54 -10.06
N ALA A 61 1.75 -1.27 -9.68
CA ALA A 61 0.57 -0.45 -9.91
C ALA A 61 0.28 -0.32 -11.41
N GLN A 62 1.33 -0.15 -12.22
CA GLN A 62 1.19 -0.10 -13.66
C GLN A 62 0.70 -1.43 -14.23
N GLU A 63 1.23 -2.53 -13.72
CA GLU A 63 0.80 -3.86 -14.15
C GLU A 63 -0.68 -4.07 -13.86
N MET A 64 -1.15 -3.63 -12.72
CA MET A 64 -2.56 -3.76 -12.40
C MET A 64 -3.42 -2.94 -13.35
N ASN A 65 -2.96 -1.74 -13.70
CA ASN A 65 -3.67 -0.92 -14.67
C ASN A 65 -3.76 -1.62 -16.02
N ASP A 66 -2.66 -2.24 -16.46
CA ASP A 66 -2.63 -2.98 -17.71
C ASP A 66 -3.60 -4.16 -17.69
N MET A 67 -3.63 -4.89 -16.58
CA MET A 67 -4.54 -6.01 -16.41
C MET A 67 -6.00 -5.56 -16.39
N ASN A 68 -6.26 -4.40 -15.84
CA ASN A 68 -7.60 -3.82 -15.84
C ASN A 68 -8.06 -3.56 -17.27
N ILE A 69 -7.17 -3.02 -18.09
CA ILE A 69 -7.48 -2.75 -19.49
C ILE A 69 -7.74 -4.05 -20.24
N GLU A 70 -6.90 -5.06 -20.03
CA GLU A 70 -7.07 -6.36 -20.67
C GLU A 70 -8.39 -7.01 -20.28
N SER A 71 -8.78 -6.85 -19.01
CA SER A 71 -9.99 -7.46 -18.51
C SER A 71 -11.26 -6.79 -19.03
N GLU A 72 -11.15 -5.62 -19.63
CA GLU A 72 -12.31 -4.93 -20.20
C GLU A 72 -12.98 -5.73 -21.32
N SER A 73 -12.23 -6.64 -21.93
CA SER A 73 -12.77 -7.48 -23.00
C SER A 73 -13.57 -8.68 -22.47
N LEU A 74 -13.54 -8.92 -21.17
CA LEU A 74 -14.24 -10.04 -20.57
C LEU A 74 -15.68 -9.67 -20.20
N PRO A 75 -16.61 -10.65 -20.19
CA PRO A 75 -17.94 -10.41 -19.69
C PRO A 75 -17.93 -9.97 -18.22
N LEU A 76 -18.92 -9.20 -17.81
CA LEU A 76 -18.98 -8.68 -16.44
C LEU A 76 -18.99 -9.79 -15.39
N GLU A 77 -19.59 -10.92 -15.69
CA GLU A 77 -19.63 -12.04 -14.72
C GLU A 77 -18.28 -12.72 -14.53
N GLN A 78 -17.29 -12.40 -15.37
CA GLN A 78 -15.94 -12.96 -15.26
C GLN A 78 -14.94 -11.96 -14.67
N ARG A 79 -15.42 -10.82 -14.23
CA ARG A 79 -14.54 -9.83 -13.60
C ARG A 79 -15.28 -9.15 -12.47
N PHE A 80 -14.53 -8.64 -11.53
CA PHE A 80 -15.10 -8.03 -10.33
C PHE A 80 -14.26 -6.83 -9.93
N GLY A 81 -14.89 -5.93 -9.18
CA GLY A 81 -14.16 -4.77 -8.67
C GLY A 81 -13.05 -5.19 -7.74
N THR A 82 -11.85 -4.70 -8.00
CA THR A 82 -10.67 -5.03 -7.22
C THR A 82 -9.90 -3.76 -6.94
N SER A 83 -9.50 -3.57 -5.70
CA SER A 83 -8.69 -2.42 -5.32
C SER A 83 -7.41 -2.89 -4.67
N LEU A 84 -6.32 -2.24 -5.02
CA LEU A 84 -5.00 -2.53 -4.47
C LEU A 84 -4.46 -1.26 -3.84
N MET A 85 -4.02 -1.37 -2.59
CA MET A 85 -3.39 -0.26 -1.90
C MET A 85 -2.00 -0.68 -1.48
N MET A 86 -1.03 0.17 -1.78
CA MET A 86 0.36 -0.04 -1.38
C MET A 86 0.89 1.26 -0.80
N ALA A 87 1.68 1.14 0.25
CA ALA A 87 2.28 2.30 0.89
C ALA A 87 3.59 1.89 1.55
N ILE A 88 4.54 2.81 1.53
CA ILE A 88 5.83 2.60 2.18
C ILE A 88 6.26 3.93 2.80
N ARG A 89 6.86 3.88 3.97
CA ARG A 89 7.39 5.07 4.61
C ARG A 89 8.51 4.68 5.56
N PRO A 90 9.50 5.57 5.73
CA PRO A 90 10.46 5.37 6.82
C PRO A 90 9.73 5.49 8.14
N TRP A 91 9.65 4.37 8.86
CA TRP A 91 8.90 4.36 10.10
C TRP A 91 9.23 3.11 10.90
N GLU A 92 9.35 3.29 12.19
CA GLU A 92 9.53 2.18 13.12
C GLU A 92 8.36 2.14 14.09
N ILE A 93 7.84 0.95 14.33
CA ILE A 93 6.76 0.84 15.31
C ILE A 93 7.33 1.06 16.71
N SER A 94 6.49 1.55 17.62
CA SER A 94 6.92 1.92 18.96
C SER A 94 7.61 0.79 19.71
N VAL A 95 7.13 -0.42 19.52
CA VAL A 95 7.71 -1.59 20.17
C VAL A 95 9.16 -1.79 19.75
N PHE A 96 9.46 -1.59 18.47
CA PHE A 96 10.83 -1.73 17.98
C PHE A 96 11.74 -0.64 18.54
N GLU A 97 11.22 0.57 18.67
CA GLU A 97 12.01 1.65 19.27
C GLU A 97 12.36 1.34 20.72
N GLU A 98 11.40 0.81 21.47
CA GLU A 98 11.66 0.44 22.85
C GLU A 98 12.69 -0.67 22.95
N LEU A 99 12.59 -1.68 22.11
CA LEU A 99 13.57 -2.77 22.10
C LEU A 99 14.95 -2.26 21.76
N ARG A 100 15.04 -1.34 20.79
CA ARG A 100 16.32 -0.79 20.39
C ARG A 100 16.96 0.02 21.51
N ARG A 101 16.16 0.82 22.22
CA ARG A 101 16.66 1.59 23.36
C ARG A 101 17.17 0.67 24.45
N SER A 102 16.46 -0.42 24.72
CA SER A 102 16.89 -1.38 25.71
C SER A 102 18.23 -2.02 25.32
N GLN A 103 18.40 -2.34 24.05
CA GLN A 103 19.63 -2.92 23.56
C GLN A 103 20.77 -1.93 23.63
N ASP A 104 20.52 -0.68 23.27
CA ASP A 104 21.52 0.37 23.37
C ASP A 104 21.97 0.55 24.80
N THR A 105 21.04 0.55 25.74
CA THR A 105 21.36 0.67 27.16
C THR A 105 22.24 -0.49 27.60
N ARG A 106 21.93 -1.69 27.16
CA ARG A 106 22.73 -2.86 27.49
C ARG A 106 24.12 -2.80 26.89
N ALA A 107 24.22 -2.23 25.67
CA ALA A 107 25.51 -2.11 25.03
C ALA A 107 26.44 -1.17 25.77
N PHE A 108 25.88 -0.19 26.47
CA PHE A 108 26.68 0.74 27.23
C PHE A 108 26.87 0.34 28.69
N ALA A 109 26.14 -0.67 29.11
CA ALA A 109 26.31 -1.20 30.45
C ALA A 109 27.45 -2.19 30.51
#